data_9a9822e925fc88498b6ec854be445132
#
_entry.id   9a9822e925fc88498b6ec854be445132
#
_cell.length_a   1.000
_cell.length_b   1.000
_cell.length_c   1.000
_cell.angle_alpha   90.00
_cell.angle_beta   90.00
_cell.angle_gamma   90.00
#
_symmetry.space_group_name_H-M   'P 1'
#
loop_
_entity.id
_entity.type
_entity.pdbx_description
1 polymer ?
#
loop_
_entity_poly.entity_id
_entity_poly.type
_entity_poly.pdbx_seq_one_letter_code
_entity_poly.pdbx_strand_id
1 'polypeptide(L)'
;MSSEAHLLSLGDFKPADEWQTHVNEIFYGIQGSGIHNYFQTYVSKDHRLAHALAENYFEQALKQANSVQSRFVMEWGVGNGNLAGCFLSHLQSIDTEGKIYPKTRYILCDFSMEILNGASDNTRLKNHPGKFFKVQIDANHTDCFRGQTIDKIISNEIWDDLSTKVLLKKEDSLYEEYIQPLIDPATAGIDSDAFIKSFNEKNLNSLKNYPNFLQSITWERTYQRITIDDWPQAEVLQKHINLLADEIPIPVNIGALATIKRARHLLREGGLGYTSMDYGMYSTQELNFLERPYFNLYGGQYTFMVNFELLSQWAVAEGFSSVEKEYQHSYVGRHLQDRVISLVELIQTHRDAPNMSSWDRDILMLETLNALNKVYKSHYQSRMEYTSIGGTPSSQQQQIKELVDQLNIDGVPDTVAYVTEKEVRQVSSDLALLGYHDQRYIPLFQGPTEPISFVIMNLC
;
A
#
# COMPACT_ATOMS: atom_id res chain seq x y z
N MET A 1 38.47 -0.05 -20.16
CA MET A 1 38.71 0.37 -18.77
C MET A 1 37.41 1.01 -18.32
N SER A 2 36.59 0.29 -17.58
CA SER A 2 35.41 0.85 -16.92
C SER A 2 35.91 1.78 -15.82
N SER A 3 35.63 3.08 -15.91
CA SER A 3 35.79 3.98 -14.79
C SER A 3 34.92 3.43 -13.65
N GLU A 4 35.55 3.01 -12.57
CA GLU A 4 34.77 2.80 -11.33
C GLU A 4 34.06 4.11 -11.06
N ALA A 5 32.71 4.06 -11.08
CA ALA A 5 31.89 5.20 -10.74
C ALA A 5 32.21 5.54 -9.28
N HIS A 6 32.75 6.73 -9.05
CA HIS A 6 32.97 7.24 -7.69
C HIS A 6 31.61 7.57 -7.09
N LEU A 7 31.03 6.60 -6.38
CA LEU A 7 29.79 6.81 -5.65
C LEU A 7 30.03 7.78 -4.49
N LEU A 8 29.17 8.77 -4.37
CA LEU A 8 29.16 9.77 -3.32
C LEU A 8 28.29 9.30 -2.18
N SER A 9 28.81 9.28 -0.95
CA SER A 9 28.01 8.99 0.25
C SER A 9 27.16 10.20 0.59
N LEU A 10 25.86 9.95 0.80
CA LEU A 10 24.89 10.98 1.24
C LEU A 10 24.79 11.06 2.77
N GLY A 11 25.38 10.12 3.50
CA GLY A 11 25.40 10.11 4.96
C GLY A 11 26.05 8.84 5.48
N ASP A 12 26.11 8.69 6.80
CA ASP A 12 26.70 7.54 7.47
C ASP A 12 25.77 6.32 7.48
N PHE A 13 26.30 5.15 7.83
CA PHE A 13 25.49 3.97 8.12
C PHE A 13 24.54 4.26 9.31
N LYS A 14 23.25 4.03 9.10
CA LYS A 14 22.20 4.11 10.13
C LYS A 14 21.29 2.88 10.03
N PRO A 15 20.53 2.56 11.09
CA PRO A 15 19.46 1.58 11.03
C PRO A 15 18.55 1.80 9.82
N ALA A 16 18.10 0.72 9.19
CA ALA A 16 17.32 0.80 7.95
C ALA A 16 16.05 1.67 8.09
N ASP A 17 15.39 1.62 9.24
CA ASP A 17 14.21 2.42 9.55
C ASP A 17 14.46 3.94 9.61
N GLU A 18 15.65 4.37 10.03
CA GLU A 18 15.99 5.78 10.05
C GLU A 18 16.14 6.36 8.65
N TRP A 19 16.84 5.63 7.75
CA TRP A 19 16.97 6.04 6.36
C TRP A 19 15.66 5.91 5.57
N GLN A 20 14.86 4.86 5.82
CA GLN A 20 13.53 4.74 5.27
C GLN A 20 12.70 5.99 5.58
N THR A 21 12.59 6.34 6.85
CA THR A 21 11.84 7.53 7.31
C THR A 21 12.36 8.80 6.66
N HIS A 22 13.71 8.98 6.64
CA HIS A 22 14.34 10.16 6.05
C HIS A 22 14.01 10.33 4.57
N VAL A 23 14.17 9.26 3.79
CA VAL A 23 13.93 9.27 2.34
C VAL A 23 12.45 9.45 2.03
N ASN A 24 11.57 8.76 2.76
CA ASN A 24 10.13 8.84 2.54
C ASN A 24 9.57 10.24 2.89
N GLU A 25 10.07 10.90 3.94
CA GLU A 25 9.72 12.29 4.23
C GLU A 25 10.11 13.25 3.08
N ILE A 26 11.30 13.08 2.50
CA ILE A 26 11.72 13.85 1.32
C ILE A 26 10.82 13.53 0.12
N PHE A 27 10.58 12.24 -0.12
CA PHE A 27 9.75 11.77 -1.22
C PHE A 27 8.35 12.40 -1.17
N TYR A 28 7.63 12.24 -0.07
CA TYR A 28 6.30 12.82 0.12
C TYR A 28 6.31 14.35 0.09
N GLY A 29 7.34 14.97 0.67
CA GLY A 29 7.49 16.42 0.67
C GLY A 29 7.77 17.02 -0.71
N ILE A 30 8.43 16.28 -1.62
CA ILE A 30 8.64 16.69 -3.01
C ILE A 30 7.37 16.49 -3.83
N GLN A 31 6.71 15.35 -3.68
CA GLN A 31 5.55 14.97 -4.49
C GLN A 31 4.27 15.72 -4.10
N GLY A 32 4.06 15.98 -2.80
CA GLY A 32 2.86 16.66 -2.32
C GLY A 32 1.57 16.03 -2.83
N SER A 33 0.61 16.85 -3.27
CA SER A 33 -0.63 16.35 -3.88
C SER A 33 -0.42 15.67 -5.23
N GLY A 34 0.74 15.88 -5.86
CA GLY A 34 1.13 15.23 -7.12
C GLY A 34 1.40 13.73 -6.95
N ILE A 35 1.48 13.22 -5.70
CA ILE A 35 1.69 11.80 -5.43
C ILE A 35 0.64 10.92 -6.11
N HIS A 36 -0.60 11.37 -6.17
CA HIS A 36 -1.69 10.65 -6.81
C HIS A 36 -1.55 10.55 -8.34
N ASN A 37 -0.74 11.41 -8.95
CA ASN A 37 -0.43 11.35 -10.37
C ASN A 37 0.77 10.42 -10.64
N TYR A 38 1.63 10.23 -9.64
CA TYR A 38 2.84 9.41 -9.72
C TYR A 38 2.59 7.95 -9.33
N PHE A 39 1.80 7.75 -8.28
CA PHE A 39 1.39 6.45 -7.75
C PHE A 39 -0.12 6.33 -7.89
N GLN A 40 -0.57 6.13 -9.09
CA GLN A 40 -1.85 5.49 -9.22
C GLN A 40 -1.66 4.04 -8.81
N THR A 41 -1.57 3.80 -7.50
CA THR A 41 -1.84 2.47 -7.00
C THR A 41 -3.22 2.15 -7.55
N TYR A 42 -3.31 1.11 -8.34
CA TYR A 42 -4.56 0.70 -8.98
C TYR A 42 -5.67 0.54 -7.94
N VAL A 43 -5.28 0.15 -6.72
CA VAL A 43 -6.11 0.10 -5.52
C VAL A 43 -6.74 1.45 -5.19
N SER A 44 -6.07 2.57 -5.43
CA SER A 44 -6.61 3.90 -5.14
C SER A 44 -7.81 4.31 -6.02
N LYS A 45 -8.07 3.59 -7.10
CA LYS A 45 -9.25 3.78 -7.97
C LYS A 45 -10.25 2.63 -7.90
N ASP A 46 -9.92 1.53 -7.25
CA ASP A 46 -10.77 0.38 -7.11
C ASP A 46 -11.97 0.67 -6.19
N HIS A 47 -13.16 0.28 -6.64
CA HIS A 47 -14.35 0.33 -5.80
C HIS A 47 -14.67 -1.02 -5.13
N ARG A 48 -14.22 -2.15 -5.69
CA ARG A 48 -14.60 -3.50 -5.25
C ARG A 48 -14.14 -3.79 -3.83
N LEU A 49 -12.90 -3.39 -3.50
CA LEU A 49 -12.40 -3.51 -2.14
C LEU A 49 -13.18 -2.64 -1.16
N ALA A 50 -13.44 -1.38 -1.52
CA ALA A 50 -14.21 -0.46 -0.69
C ALA A 50 -15.65 -0.95 -0.46
N HIS A 51 -16.29 -1.53 -1.48
CA HIS A 51 -17.63 -2.13 -1.38
C HIS A 51 -17.62 -3.34 -0.44
N ALA A 52 -16.65 -4.24 -0.59
CA ALA A 52 -16.49 -5.41 0.29
C ALA A 52 -16.30 -4.98 1.76
N LEU A 53 -15.50 -3.94 2.01
CA LEU A 53 -15.33 -3.37 3.35
C LEU A 53 -16.63 -2.75 3.89
N ALA A 54 -17.40 -2.04 3.04
CA ALA A 54 -18.65 -1.43 3.43
C ALA A 54 -19.73 -2.47 3.77
N GLU A 55 -19.82 -3.58 3.03
CA GLU A 55 -20.72 -4.68 3.34
C GLU A 55 -20.36 -5.37 4.64
N ASN A 56 -19.10 -5.71 4.83
CA ASN A 56 -18.63 -6.30 6.08
C ASN A 56 -18.94 -5.37 7.28
N TYR A 57 -18.66 -4.07 7.12
CA TYR A 57 -19.00 -3.07 8.12
C TYR A 57 -20.52 -3.03 8.38
N PHE A 58 -21.33 -2.99 7.33
CA PHE A 58 -22.79 -2.93 7.44
C PHE A 58 -23.34 -4.15 8.18
N GLU A 59 -22.94 -5.35 7.81
CA GLU A 59 -23.37 -6.59 8.46
C GLU A 59 -23.03 -6.61 9.96
N GLN A 60 -21.82 -6.21 10.31
CA GLN A 60 -21.40 -6.15 11.72
C GLN A 60 -22.12 -5.05 12.49
N ALA A 61 -22.25 -3.86 11.88
CA ALA A 61 -22.91 -2.72 12.49
C ALA A 61 -24.41 -2.97 12.70
N LEU A 62 -25.05 -3.73 11.79
CA LEU A 62 -26.47 -4.05 11.86
C LEU A 62 -26.80 -4.90 13.11
N LYS A 63 -25.91 -5.81 13.52
CA LYS A 63 -26.03 -6.61 14.74
C LYS A 63 -26.12 -5.74 16.01
N GLN A 64 -25.63 -4.50 15.93
CA GLN A 64 -25.59 -3.54 17.03
C GLN A 64 -26.42 -2.27 16.75
N ALA A 65 -27.32 -2.28 15.75
CA ALA A 65 -27.98 -1.07 15.25
C ALA A 65 -28.79 -0.31 16.32
N ASN A 66 -29.37 -1.02 17.27
CA ASN A 66 -30.25 -0.44 18.31
C ASN A 66 -29.47 0.11 19.52
N SER A 67 -28.21 -0.31 19.72
CA SER A 67 -27.42 0.07 20.88
C SER A 67 -26.49 1.26 20.64
N VAL A 68 -26.28 1.66 19.37
CA VAL A 68 -25.30 2.69 19.00
C VAL A 68 -25.99 3.84 18.27
N GLN A 69 -25.85 5.06 18.80
CA GLN A 69 -26.45 6.27 18.22
C GLN A 69 -25.57 6.91 17.14
N SER A 70 -24.25 6.90 17.33
CA SER A 70 -23.27 7.44 16.38
C SER A 70 -22.13 6.46 16.22
N ARG A 71 -21.64 6.32 15.00
CA ARG A 71 -20.55 5.43 14.61
C ARG A 71 -19.47 6.20 13.91
N PHE A 72 -18.23 5.98 14.31
CA PHE A 72 -17.06 6.61 13.71
C PHE A 72 -16.20 5.56 13.02
N VAL A 73 -16.05 5.72 11.71
CA VAL A 73 -15.08 4.99 10.89
C VAL A 73 -13.90 5.91 10.68
N MET A 74 -12.70 5.48 10.99
CA MET A 74 -11.46 6.26 10.83
C MET A 74 -10.58 5.58 9.78
N GLU A 75 -10.12 6.32 8.79
CA GLU A 75 -9.17 5.84 7.79
C GLU A 75 -7.83 6.53 7.98
N TRP A 76 -6.78 5.76 8.16
CA TRP A 76 -5.40 6.23 8.22
C TRP A 76 -4.75 6.11 6.84
N GLY A 77 -4.10 7.18 6.38
CA GLY A 77 -3.52 7.23 5.05
C GLY A 77 -4.59 7.33 3.96
N VAL A 78 -5.44 8.36 4.03
CA VAL A 78 -6.64 8.50 3.18
C VAL A 78 -6.34 8.60 1.68
N GLY A 79 -5.11 8.94 1.31
CA GLY A 79 -4.71 9.10 -0.08
C GLY A 79 -5.62 10.06 -0.86
N ASN A 80 -6.18 9.60 -1.98
CA ASN A 80 -7.07 10.40 -2.83
C ASN A 80 -8.55 10.40 -2.39
N GLY A 81 -8.88 9.76 -1.26
CA GLY A 81 -10.25 9.68 -0.74
C GLY A 81 -11.18 8.74 -1.48
N ASN A 82 -10.67 7.93 -2.42
CA ASN A 82 -11.51 7.02 -3.19
C ASN A 82 -12.13 5.91 -2.32
N LEU A 83 -11.33 5.32 -1.43
CA LEU A 83 -11.81 4.26 -0.54
C LEU A 83 -12.97 4.77 0.32
N ALA A 84 -12.81 5.91 1.00
CA ALA A 84 -13.86 6.53 1.79
C ALA A 84 -15.11 6.87 0.97
N GLY A 85 -14.91 7.44 -0.23
CA GLY A 85 -16.02 7.82 -1.12
C GLY A 85 -16.81 6.62 -1.62
N CYS A 86 -16.14 5.56 -2.07
CA CYS A 86 -16.76 4.31 -2.51
C CYS A 86 -17.44 3.58 -1.33
N PHE A 87 -16.77 3.53 -0.17
CA PHE A 87 -17.32 2.95 1.05
C PHE A 87 -18.64 3.62 1.46
N LEU A 88 -18.66 4.95 1.56
CA LEU A 88 -19.86 5.69 1.94
C LEU A 88 -20.99 5.56 0.91
N SER A 89 -20.66 5.58 -0.38
CA SER A 89 -21.62 5.43 -1.46
C SER A 89 -22.28 4.06 -1.44
N HIS A 90 -21.47 3.01 -1.27
CA HIS A 90 -21.99 1.65 -1.19
C HIS A 90 -22.78 1.41 0.10
N LEU A 91 -22.27 1.86 1.24
CA LEU A 91 -22.98 1.78 2.51
C LEU A 91 -24.37 2.45 2.44
N GLN A 92 -24.46 3.62 1.78
CA GLN A 92 -25.73 4.30 1.57
C GLN A 92 -26.68 3.46 0.69
N SER A 93 -26.18 2.81 -0.34
CA SER A 93 -26.98 2.02 -1.28
C SER A 93 -27.55 0.73 -0.66
N ILE A 94 -26.77 0.06 0.20
CA ILE A 94 -27.21 -1.19 0.84
C ILE A 94 -28.05 -0.96 2.11
N ASP A 95 -27.92 0.18 2.75
CA ASP A 95 -28.72 0.54 3.95
C ASP A 95 -30.10 1.09 3.59
N THR A 96 -30.91 0.26 2.95
CA THR A 96 -32.25 0.63 2.46
C THR A 96 -33.21 1.05 3.56
N GLU A 97 -32.97 0.62 4.80
CA GLU A 97 -33.79 0.96 5.96
C GLU A 97 -33.26 2.18 6.74
N GLY A 98 -32.11 2.74 6.36
CA GLY A 98 -31.52 3.90 7.01
C GLY A 98 -31.08 3.67 8.47
N LYS A 99 -30.66 2.46 8.80
CA LYS A 99 -30.28 2.06 10.17
C LYS A 99 -28.84 2.39 10.53
N ILE A 100 -27.93 2.35 9.56
CA ILE A 100 -26.46 2.43 9.77
C ILE A 100 -25.88 3.69 9.13
N TYR A 101 -26.10 3.93 7.83
CA TYR A 101 -25.54 5.07 7.11
C TYR A 101 -25.86 6.44 7.77
N PRO A 102 -27.08 6.75 8.23
CA PRO A 102 -27.35 8.03 8.88
C PRO A 102 -26.53 8.27 10.14
N LYS A 103 -26.18 7.20 10.85
CA LYS A 103 -25.40 7.24 12.10
C LYS A 103 -23.90 7.23 11.86
N THR A 104 -23.43 6.86 10.66
CA THR A 104 -22.00 6.74 10.34
C THR A 104 -21.40 8.10 10.02
N ARG A 105 -20.22 8.35 10.56
CA ARG A 105 -19.32 9.47 10.26
C ARG A 105 -17.95 8.92 9.94
N TYR A 106 -17.33 9.44 8.90
CA TYR A 106 -16.04 9.00 8.41
C TYR A 106 -14.96 10.04 8.76
N ILE A 107 -13.84 9.61 9.34
CA ILE A 107 -12.73 10.47 9.72
C ILE A 107 -11.58 10.17 8.75
N LEU A 108 -11.28 11.14 7.90
CA LEU A 108 -10.18 11.09 6.96
C LEU A 108 -8.91 11.53 7.67
N CYS A 109 -7.95 10.65 7.84
CA CYS A 109 -6.69 10.94 8.51
C CYS A 109 -5.49 10.79 7.57
N ASP A 110 -4.62 11.79 7.59
CA ASP A 110 -3.35 11.76 6.89
C ASP A 110 -2.36 12.69 7.60
N PHE A 111 -1.06 12.43 7.47
CA PHE A 111 -0.03 13.33 8.02
C PHE A 111 0.12 14.61 7.20
N SER A 112 -0.30 14.61 5.92
CA SER A 112 -0.24 15.73 5.00
C SER A 112 -1.60 16.42 4.86
N MET A 113 -1.66 17.71 5.21
CA MET A 113 -2.85 18.52 4.97
C MET A 113 -3.14 18.70 3.48
N GLU A 114 -2.12 18.68 2.65
CA GLU A 114 -2.26 18.80 1.19
C GLU A 114 -2.97 17.57 0.61
N ILE A 115 -2.60 16.36 1.05
CA ILE A 115 -3.29 15.10 0.69
C ILE A 115 -4.75 15.15 1.18
N LEU A 116 -4.99 15.54 2.43
CA LEU A 116 -6.35 15.67 2.99
C LEU A 116 -7.22 16.63 2.20
N ASN A 117 -6.66 17.73 1.71
CA ASN A 117 -7.38 18.67 0.87
C ASN A 117 -7.74 18.03 -0.48
N GLY A 118 -6.79 17.35 -1.13
CA GLY A 118 -7.04 16.60 -2.36
C GLY A 118 -8.09 15.50 -2.17
N ALA A 119 -8.00 14.72 -1.08
CA ALA A 119 -8.98 13.70 -0.74
C ALA A 119 -10.40 14.26 -0.59
N SER A 120 -10.54 15.39 0.11
CA SER A 120 -11.85 16.01 0.31
C SER A 120 -12.47 16.58 -0.98
N ASP A 121 -11.66 16.79 -2.00
CA ASP A 121 -12.11 17.23 -3.33
C ASP A 121 -12.61 16.07 -4.20
N ASN A 122 -12.43 14.83 -3.75
CA ASN A 122 -12.95 13.64 -4.42
C ASN A 122 -14.47 13.77 -4.66
N THR A 123 -14.89 13.58 -5.90
CA THR A 123 -16.30 13.78 -6.31
C THR A 123 -17.26 12.84 -5.59
N ARG A 124 -16.83 11.63 -5.25
CA ARG A 124 -17.64 10.65 -4.51
C ARG A 124 -17.87 11.10 -3.08
N LEU A 125 -16.86 11.62 -2.40
CA LEU A 125 -17.00 12.17 -1.05
C LEU A 125 -17.91 13.39 -1.02
N LYS A 126 -17.86 14.25 -2.04
CA LYS A 126 -18.75 15.43 -2.14
C LYS A 126 -20.24 15.07 -2.21
N ASN A 127 -20.58 13.84 -2.61
CA ASN A 127 -21.95 13.34 -2.58
C ASN A 127 -22.46 13.02 -1.16
N HIS A 128 -21.59 13.07 -0.14
CA HIS A 128 -21.89 12.74 1.25
C HIS A 128 -21.69 13.93 2.21
N PRO A 129 -22.40 15.06 2.01
CA PRO A 129 -22.20 16.27 2.83
C PRO A 129 -22.49 15.98 4.31
N GLY A 130 -21.57 16.44 5.19
CA GLY A 130 -21.67 16.23 6.64
C GLY A 130 -21.42 14.80 7.12
N LYS A 131 -20.93 13.92 6.23
CA LYS A 131 -20.62 12.53 6.60
C LYS A 131 -19.14 12.31 6.91
N PHE A 132 -18.26 13.23 6.58
CA PHE A 132 -16.84 13.08 6.83
C PHE A 132 -16.20 14.32 7.44
N PHE A 133 -15.07 14.10 8.11
CA PHE A 133 -14.20 15.12 8.70
C PHE A 133 -12.78 14.86 8.29
N LYS A 134 -11.97 15.91 8.20
CA LYS A 134 -10.52 15.82 7.94
C LYS A 134 -9.76 16.06 9.24
N VAL A 135 -8.78 15.21 9.53
CA VAL A 135 -7.89 15.38 10.67
C VAL A 135 -6.46 15.11 10.22
N GLN A 136 -5.63 16.14 10.30
CA GLN A 136 -4.20 15.96 10.06
C GLN A 136 -3.57 15.28 11.28
N ILE A 137 -3.06 14.06 11.07
CA ILE A 137 -2.50 13.25 12.13
C ILE A 137 -1.58 12.17 11.56
N ASP A 138 -0.50 11.89 12.26
CA ASP A 138 0.30 10.70 12.06
C ASP A 138 -0.37 9.49 12.75
N ALA A 139 -0.51 8.38 12.06
CA ALA A 139 -1.11 7.15 12.59
C ALA A 139 -0.40 6.62 13.85
N ASN A 140 0.89 6.95 14.02
CA ASN A 140 1.66 6.63 15.21
C ASN A 140 1.46 7.61 16.37
N HIS A 141 0.83 8.78 16.14
CA HIS A 141 0.66 9.86 17.11
C HIS A 141 -0.80 10.33 17.18
N THR A 142 -1.67 9.47 17.69
CA THR A 142 -3.13 9.70 17.72
C THR A 142 -3.63 10.30 19.05
N ASP A 143 -2.77 10.92 19.84
CA ASP A 143 -3.06 11.38 21.21
C ASP A 143 -4.11 12.52 21.28
N CYS A 144 -4.42 13.15 20.14
CA CYS A 144 -5.51 14.13 20.04
C CYS A 144 -6.90 13.50 20.10
N PHE A 145 -7.04 12.19 19.92
CA PHE A 145 -8.31 11.49 20.04
C PHE A 145 -8.50 10.92 21.44
N ARG A 146 -9.73 11.05 21.95
CA ARG A 146 -10.14 10.35 23.16
C ARG A 146 -10.18 8.85 22.89
N GLY A 147 -9.58 8.05 23.76
CA GLY A 147 -9.66 6.59 23.69
C GLY A 147 -11.09 6.07 23.72
N GLN A 148 -11.30 4.89 23.17
CA GLN A 148 -12.57 4.16 23.16
C GLN A 148 -13.74 4.92 22.51
N THR A 149 -13.48 5.64 21.42
CA THR A 149 -14.50 6.42 20.71
C THR A 149 -14.73 5.97 19.27
N ILE A 150 -13.83 5.21 18.69
CA ILE A 150 -13.87 4.79 17.29
C ILE A 150 -14.50 3.41 17.16
N ASP A 151 -15.43 3.25 16.22
CA ASP A 151 -16.08 1.96 15.94
C ASP A 151 -15.22 1.07 15.05
N LYS A 152 -14.64 1.64 13.99
CA LYS A 152 -13.87 0.94 12.98
C LYS A 152 -12.69 1.78 12.56
N ILE A 153 -11.51 1.15 12.46
CA ILE A 153 -10.33 1.76 11.85
C ILE A 153 -10.03 1.00 10.56
N ILE A 154 -9.62 1.72 9.52
CA ILE A 154 -9.22 1.16 8.22
C ILE A 154 -7.91 1.82 7.83
N SER A 155 -6.99 1.04 7.25
CA SER A 155 -5.80 1.57 6.57
C SER A 155 -5.47 0.70 5.35
N ASN A 156 -4.93 1.33 4.31
CA ASN A 156 -4.53 0.65 3.09
C ASN A 156 -3.16 1.13 2.65
N GLU A 157 -2.21 0.19 2.52
CA GLU A 157 -0.83 0.46 2.08
C GLU A 157 -0.18 1.62 2.86
N ILE A 158 -0.11 1.45 4.19
CA ILE A 158 0.65 2.35 5.07
C ILE A 158 1.68 1.60 5.91
N TRP A 159 1.48 0.33 6.18
CA TRP A 159 2.38 -0.44 7.04
C TRP A 159 3.75 -0.69 6.41
N ASP A 160 3.78 -0.88 5.09
CA ASP A 160 5.00 -1.02 4.29
C ASP A 160 5.87 0.24 4.31
N ASP A 161 5.22 1.39 4.43
CA ASP A 161 5.83 2.72 4.38
C ASP A 161 6.23 3.25 5.77
N LEU A 162 5.64 2.70 6.82
CA LEU A 162 6.00 3.02 8.20
C LEU A 162 7.34 2.39 8.59
N SER A 163 8.00 3.05 9.55
CA SER A 163 9.30 2.67 10.09
C SER A 163 9.45 1.15 10.32
N THR A 164 10.44 0.54 9.67
CA THR A 164 10.67 -0.90 9.71
C THR A 164 12.14 -1.22 9.93
N LYS A 165 12.45 -1.90 11.03
CA LYS A 165 13.77 -2.46 11.29
C LYS A 165 13.92 -3.79 10.56
N VAL A 166 15.14 -4.11 10.16
CA VAL A 166 15.46 -5.41 9.57
C VAL A 166 16.43 -6.13 10.47
N LEU A 167 16.04 -7.32 10.91
CA LEU A 167 16.88 -8.18 11.73
C LEU A 167 17.41 -9.36 10.90
N LEU A 168 18.57 -9.86 11.31
CA LEU A 168 19.18 -11.05 10.76
C LEU A 168 19.61 -11.96 11.91
N LYS A 169 19.09 -13.20 11.92
CA LYS A 169 19.56 -14.21 12.86
C LYS A 169 20.72 -14.97 12.21
N LYS A 170 21.83 -15.09 12.93
CA LYS A 170 22.98 -15.86 12.51
C LYS A 170 23.54 -16.62 13.71
N GLU A 171 23.48 -17.96 13.65
CA GLU A 171 23.82 -18.82 14.77
C GLU A 171 23.01 -18.41 16.02
N ASP A 172 23.65 -18.21 17.16
CA ASP A 172 23.02 -17.77 18.41
C ASP A 172 23.00 -16.23 18.59
N SER A 173 23.25 -15.47 17.53
CA SER A 173 23.34 -14.02 17.59
C SER A 173 22.33 -13.34 16.69
N LEU A 174 21.88 -12.17 17.13
CA LEU A 174 20.96 -11.32 16.39
C LEU A 174 21.68 -10.06 15.94
N TYR A 175 21.41 -9.66 14.70
CA TYR A 175 21.98 -8.47 14.08
C TYR A 175 20.87 -7.58 13.52
N GLU A 176 21.08 -6.28 13.55
CA GLU A 176 20.25 -5.28 12.90
C GLU A 176 20.93 -4.78 11.63
N GLU A 177 20.17 -4.62 10.55
CA GLU A 177 20.64 -4.07 9.29
C GLU A 177 20.83 -2.55 9.40
N TYR A 178 22.00 -2.09 9.00
CA TYR A 178 22.37 -0.70 8.82
C TYR A 178 22.60 -0.45 7.33
N ILE A 179 22.08 0.63 6.82
CA ILE A 179 22.21 1.00 5.41
C ILE A 179 22.82 2.39 5.26
N GLN A 180 23.49 2.60 4.13
CA GLN A 180 24.11 3.87 3.74
C GLN A 180 23.66 4.24 2.33
N PRO A 181 23.11 5.46 2.12
CA PRO A 181 22.72 5.94 0.79
C PRO A 181 23.97 6.42 0.02
N LEU A 182 24.10 5.92 -1.20
CA LEU A 182 25.16 6.29 -2.15
C LEU A 182 24.50 6.78 -3.45
N ILE A 183 25.10 7.74 -4.12
CA ILE A 183 24.64 8.22 -5.42
C ILE A 183 25.81 8.43 -6.38
N ASP A 184 25.59 8.19 -7.67
CA ASP A 184 26.53 8.62 -8.72
C ASP A 184 26.28 10.09 -9.06
N PRO A 185 27.20 11.01 -8.68
CA PRO A 185 27.02 12.43 -8.93
C PRO A 185 26.98 12.79 -10.41
N ALA A 186 27.61 11.99 -11.28
CA ALA A 186 27.60 12.22 -12.72
C ALA A 186 26.20 11.96 -13.32
N THR A 187 25.54 10.92 -12.85
CA THR A 187 24.19 10.55 -13.29
C THR A 187 23.14 11.55 -12.81
N ALA A 188 23.31 12.10 -11.62
CA ALA A 188 22.33 13.01 -11.01
C ALA A 188 22.60 14.50 -11.31
N GLY A 189 23.72 14.87 -11.95
CA GLY A 189 24.10 16.25 -12.24
C GLY A 189 24.27 17.10 -10.98
N ILE A 190 24.81 16.53 -9.92
CA ILE A 190 24.80 17.06 -8.56
C ILE A 190 26.11 17.83 -8.27
N ASP A 191 25.98 19.05 -7.74
CA ASP A 191 27.05 19.72 -6.99
C ASP A 191 27.08 19.12 -5.56
N SER A 192 28.15 18.34 -5.28
CA SER A 192 28.18 17.36 -4.19
C SER A 192 27.92 17.93 -2.80
N ASP A 193 28.58 19.01 -2.39
CA ASP A 193 28.48 19.48 -1.00
C ASP A 193 27.14 20.17 -0.70
N ALA A 194 26.63 20.98 -1.63
CA ALA A 194 25.36 21.65 -1.46
C ALA A 194 24.19 20.65 -1.48
N PHE A 195 24.30 19.60 -2.30
CA PHE A 195 23.29 18.54 -2.37
C PHE A 195 23.27 17.70 -1.10
N ILE A 196 24.44 17.18 -0.63
CA ILE A 196 24.52 16.39 0.61
C ILE A 196 23.91 17.16 1.78
N LYS A 197 24.24 18.45 1.91
CA LYS A 197 23.68 19.31 2.94
C LYS A 197 22.14 19.40 2.81
N SER A 198 21.64 19.68 1.60
CA SER A 198 20.21 19.78 1.34
C SER A 198 19.46 18.47 1.60
N PHE A 199 20.07 17.34 1.25
CA PHE A 199 19.53 16.00 1.52
C PHE A 199 19.42 15.71 3.01
N ASN A 200 20.51 15.94 3.77
CA ASN A 200 20.53 15.68 5.21
C ASN A 200 19.62 16.64 6.01
N GLU A 201 19.49 17.90 5.57
CA GLU A 201 18.59 18.90 6.17
C GLU A 201 17.14 18.78 5.68
N LYS A 202 16.83 17.85 4.75
CA LYS A 202 15.53 17.71 4.09
C LYS A 202 15.04 19.03 3.46
N ASN A 203 15.94 19.78 2.84
CA ASN A 203 15.61 21.05 2.19
C ASN A 203 14.89 20.81 0.86
N LEU A 204 13.57 20.63 0.93
CA LEU A 204 12.74 20.30 -0.22
C LEU A 204 12.86 21.32 -1.38
N ASN A 205 13.00 22.61 -1.07
CA ASN A 205 13.11 23.63 -2.11
C ASN A 205 14.37 23.47 -2.95
N SER A 206 15.48 23.10 -2.33
CA SER A 206 16.73 22.81 -3.02
C SER A 206 16.64 21.48 -3.78
N LEU A 207 16.11 20.43 -3.13
CA LEU A 207 16.05 19.07 -3.68
C LEU A 207 15.14 18.96 -4.91
N LYS A 208 14.10 19.79 -5.03
CA LYS A 208 13.21 19.85 -6.21
C LYS A 208 13.97 20.22 -7.51
N ASN A 209 15.16 20.79 -7.42
CA ASN A 209 15.99 21.09 -8.58
C ASN A 209 16.72 19.86 -9.17
N TYR A 210 16.67 18.71 -8.48
CA TYR A 210 17.31 17.47 -8.89
C TYR A 210 16.23 16.39 -9.15
N PRO A 211 15.62 16.39 -10.34
CA PRO A 211 14.54 15.45 -10.63
C PRO A 211 15.07 14.01 -10.58
N ASN A 212 14.26 13.12 -9.99
CA ASN A 212 14.51 11.68 -9.94
C ASN A 212 15.75 11.22 -9.15
N PHE A 213 16.42 12.08 -8.37
CA PHE A 213 17.61 11.68 -7.63
C PHE A 213 17.36 10.53 -6.66
N LEU A 214 16.18 10.45 -6.05
CA LEU A 214 15.81 9.37 -5.13
C LEU A 214 15.85 8.00 -5.81
N GLN A 215 15.52 7.93 -7.09
CA GLN A 215 15.58 6.69 -7.89
C GLN A 215 17.02 6.27 -8.22
N SER A 216 17.95 7.19 -8.11
CA SER A 216 19.38 6.98 -8.40
C SER A 216 20.19 6.60 -7.16
N ILE A 217 19.56 6.58 -5.98
CA ILE A 217 20.20 6.16 -4.74
C ILE A 217 20.41 4.64 -4.76
N THR A 218 21.64 4.24 -4.50
CA THR A 218 22.02 2.85 -4.21
C THR A 218 22.30 2.70 -2.73
N TRP A 219 22.16 1.50 -2.21
CA TRP A 219 22.23 1.25 -0.78
C TRP A 219 23.31 0.24 -0.44
N GLU A 220 24.33 0.68 0.31
CA GLU A 220 25.30 -0.22 0.93
C GLU A 220 24.73 -0.74 2.25
N ARG A 221 25.01 -1.99 2.61
CA ARG A 221 24.49 -2.66 3.80
C ARG A 221 25.57 -3.19 4.69
N THR A 222 25.35 -3.09 5.98
CA THR A 222 26.15 -3.72 7.03
C THR A 222 25.25 -4.19 8.16
N TYR A 223 25.78 -5.01 9.06
CA TYR A 223 25.01 -5.59 10.15
C TYR A 223 25.72 -5.35 11.48
N GLN A 224 24.98 -4.90 12.49
CA GLN A 224 25.48 -4.71 13.84
C GLN A 224 24.80 -5.66 14.81
N ARG A 225 25.58 -6.30 15.70
CA ARG A 225 25.03 -7.21 16.70
C ARG A 225 24.21 -6.43 17.70
N ILE A 226 23.02 -6.93 18.02
CA ILE A 226 22.08 -6.32 18.97
C ILE A 226 21.55 -7.36 19.96
N THR A 227 20.83 -6.84 21.00
CA THR A 227 19.89 -7.60 21.83
C THR A 227 18.53 -6.93 21.73
N ILE A 228 17.48 -7.71 21.96
CA ILE A 228 16.08 -7.22 21.88
C ILE A 228 15.41 -7.25 23.25
N ASP A 229 16.15 -7.48 24.33
CA ASP A 229 15.61 -7.66 25.69
C ASP A 229 14.79 -6.44 26.17
N ASP A 230 15.21 -5.24 25.76
CA ASP A 230 14.54 -3.97 26.09
C ASP A 230 13.48 -3.55 25.06
N TRP A 231 13.25 -4.37 24.02
CA TRP A 231 12.25 -4.03 23.01
C TRP A 231 10.83 -4.30 23.53
N PRO A 232 9.83 -3.51 23.11
CA PRO A 232 8.44 -3.81 23.41
C PRO A 232 8.09 -5.24 22.97
N GLN A 233 7.39 -6.00 23.81
CA GLN A 233 7.00 -7.39 23.50
C GLN A 233 8.17 -8.28 23.05
N ALA A 234 9.35 -8.11 23.67
CA ALA A 234 10.57 -8.87 23.34
C ALA A 234 10.33 -10.39 23.26
N GLU A 235 9.49 -10.93 24.14
CA GLU A 235 9.15 -12.37 24.14
C GLU A 235 8.40 -12.79 22.86
N VAL A 236 7.50 -11.96 22.35
CA VAL A 236 6.76 -12.23 21.10
C VAL A 236 7.73 -12.22 19.94
N LEU A 237 8.59 -11.21 19.87
CA LEU A 237 9.59 -11.07 18.82
C LEU A 237 10.59 -12.23 18.87
N GLN A 238 11.09 -12.60 20.04
CA GLN A 238 12.01 -13.74 20.19
C GLN A 238 11.39 -15.08 19.77
N LYS A 239 10.13 -15.32 20.15
CA LYS A 239 9.40 -16.51 19.69
C LYS A 239 9.27 -16.55 18.17
N HIS A 240 8.95 -15.40 17.57
CA HIS A 240 8.83 -15.27 16.11
C HIS A 240 10.16 -15.55 15.41
N ILE A 241 11.25 -14.92 15.86
CA ILE A 241 12.61 -15.11 15.30
C ILE A 241 13.04 -16.57 15.39
N ASN A 242 12.71 -17.28 16.46
CA ASN A 242 13.05 -18.69 16.64
C ASN A 242 12.37 -19.63 15.65
N LEU A 243 11.28 -19.21 15.00
CA LEU A 243 10.59 -19.97 13.95
C LEU A 243 11.25 -19.80 12.57
N LEU A 244 12.15 -18.84 12.43
CA LEU A 244 12.75 -18.49 11.16
C LEU A 244 14.14 -19.12 11.01
N ALA A 245 14.51 -19.40 9.77
CA ALA A 245 15.84 -19.91 9.44
C ALA A 245 16.92 -18.84 9.68
N ASP A 246 18.16 -19.28 9.76
CA ASP A 246 19.32 -18.37 9.85
C ASP A 246 19.55 -17.64 8.52
N GLU A 247 20.17 -16.48 8.60
CA GLU A 247 20.59 -15.64 7.47
C GLU A 247 19.44 -15.15 6.57
N ILE A 248 18.20 -15.12 7.10
CA ILE A 248 17.04 -14.54 6.44
C ILE A 248 16.79 -13.13 6.99
N PRO A 249 16.66 -12.11 6.14
CA PRO A 249 16.22 -10.78 6.57
C PRO A 249 14.79 -10.82 7.12
N ILE A 250 14.62 -10.32 8.34
CA ILE A 250 13.35 -10.35 9.09
C ILE A 250 12.85 -8.92 9.24
N PRO A 251 11.87 -8.47 8.44
CA PRO A 251 11.23 -7.17 8.66
C PRO A 251 10.48 -7.17 10.00
N VAL A 252 10.78 -6.17 10.82
CA VAL A 252 10.07 -5.85 12.05
C VAL A 252 9.44 -4.48 11.85
N ASN A 253 8.19 -4.47 11.39
CA ASN A 253 7.45 -3.27 11.01
C ASN A 253 7.02 -2.51 12.28
N ILE A 254 7.96 -1.80 12.91
CA ILE A 254 7.76 -1.14 14.22
C ILE A 254 6.68 -0.06 14.16
N GLY A 255 6.54 0.65 13.04
CA GLY A 255 5.46 1.59 12.84
C GLY A 255 4.09 0.88 12.77
N ALA A 256 3.99 -0.26 12.09
CA ALA A 256 2.76 -1.06 12.07
C ALA A 256 2.40 -1.59 13.47
N LEU A 257 3.38 -2.07 14.24
CA LEU A 257 3.20 -2.49 15.63
C LEU A 257 2.66 -1.33 16.50
N ALA A 258 3.17 -0.11 16.30
CA ALA A 258 2.68 1.07 16.99
C ALA A 258 1.23 1.41 16.61
N THR A 259 0.85 1.30 15.32
CA THR A 259 -0.54 1.52 14.88
C THR A 259 -1.49 0.49 15.48
N ILE A 260 -1.12 -0.79 15.60
CA ILE A 260 -1.92 -1.81 16.27
C ILE A 260 -2.21 -1.43 17.72
N LYS A 261 -1.19 -1.02 18.46
CA LYS A 261 -1.34 -0.56 19.83
C LYS A 261 -2.25 0.67 19.93
N ARG A 262 -2.09 1.65 19.03
CA ARG A 262 -2.95 2.83 18.96
C ARG A 262 -4.37 2.49 18.60
N ALA A 263 -4.60 1.59 17.63
CA ALA A 263 -5.93 1.11 17.28
C ALA A 263 -6.64 0.50 18.49
N ARG A 264 -5.95 -0.34 19.28
CA ARG A 264 -6.52 -0.93 20.49
C ARG A 264 -6.97 0.11 21.51
N HIS A 265 -6.22 1.22 21.65
CA HIS A 265 -6.58 2.34 22.52
C HIS A 265 -7.82 3.11 22.01
N LEU A 266 -7.91 3.35 20.71
CA LEU A 266 -8.97 4.17 20.10
C LEU A 266 -10.29 3.43 19.96
N LEU A 267 -10.25 2.13 19.69
CA LEU A 267 -11.43 1.31 19.48
C LEU A 267 -12.28 1.24 20.76
N ARG A 268 -13.56 1.56 20.62
CA ARG A 268 -14.50 1.41 21.73
C ARG A 268 -14.76 -0.06 22.07
N GLU A 269 -15.19 -0.32 23.27
CA GLU A 269 -15.65 -1.64 23.66
C GLU A 269 -16.82 -2.09 22.74
N GLY A 270 -16.71 -3.32 22.21
CA GLY A 270 -17.65 -3.85 21.21
C GLY A 270 -17.59 -3.11 19.87
N GLY A 271 -16.50 -2.39 19.57
CA GLY A 271 -16.23 -1.81 18.25
C GLY A 271 -16.05 -2.88 17.18
N LEU A 272 -15.97 -2.45 15.93
CA LEU A 272 -15.89 -3.32 14.75
C LEU A 272 -14.43 -3.56 14.30
N GLY A 273 -13.48 -3.20 15.17
CA GLY A 273 -12.08 -3.54 15.01
C GLY A 273 -11.28 -2.66 14.05
N TYR A 274 -10.04 -3.07 13.83
CA TYR A 274 -9.10 -2.45 12.90
C TYR A 274 -8.87 -3.39 11.71
N THR A 275 -9.06 -2.88 10.50
CA THR A 275 -8.74 -3.57 9.24
C THR A 275 -7.59 -2.85 8.56
N SER A 276 -6.48 -3.54 8.37
CA SER A 276 -5.36 -3.05 7.57
C SER A 276 -5.16 -3.93 6.34
N MET A 277 -4.85 -3.30 5.24
CA MET A 277 -4.59 -3.93 3.96
C MET A 277 -3.22 -3.49 3.47
N ASP A 278 -2.38 -4.46 3.13
CA ASP A 278 -1.02 -4.18 2.69
C ASP A 278 -0.44 -5.39 1.95
N TYR A 279 0.78 -5.28 1.45
CA TYR A 279 1.49 -6.37 0.80
C TYR A 279 2.67 -6.85 1.63
N GLY A 280 2.92 -8.15 1.59
CA GLY A 280 4.01 -8.73 2.36
C GLY A 280 3.93 -10.24 2.51
N MET A 281 4.35 -10.72 3.67
CA MET A 281 4.47 -12.13 3.96
C MET A 281 3.37 -12.60 4.89
N TYR A 282 2.56 -13.50 4.37
CA TYR A 282 1.42 -14.05 5.06
C TYR A 282 1.80 -15.05 6.15
N SER A 283 2.86 -15.84 5.94
CA SER A 283 3.21 -16.98 6.79
C SER A 283 4.71 -17.09 7.07
N THR A 284 5.05 -17.85 8.10
CA THR A 284 6.44 -18.23 8.40
C THR A 284 7.12 -18.96 7.24
N GLN A 285 6.37 -19.71 6.43
CA GLN A 285 6.91 -20.38 5.25
C GLN A 285 7.36 -19.38 4.20
N GLU A 286 6.55 -18.35 3.94
CA GLU A 286 6.91 -17.27 3.02
C GLU A 286 8.10 -16.45 3.55
N LEU A 287 8.16 -16.22 4.86
CA LEU A 287 9.29 -15.56 5.51
C LEU A 287 10.62 -16.34 5.32
N ASN A 288 10.58 -17.65 5.31
CA ASN A 288 11.75 -18.50 5.14
C ASN A 288 12.22 -18.69 3.70
N PHE A 289 11.59 -18.05 2.73
CA PHE A 289 11.98 -18.15 1.33
C PHE A 289 13.08 -17.14 0.98
N LEU A 290 14.31 -17.62 0.79
CA LEU A 290 15.53 -16.78 0.66
C LEU A 290 15.49 -15.78 -0.51
N GLU A 291 14.92 -16.17 -1.65
CA GLU A 291 14.90 -15.34 -2.86
C GLU A 291 13.83 -14.24 -2.81
N ARG A 292 13.06 -14.18 -1.74
CA ARG A 292 12.00 -13.20 -1.62
C ARG A 292 12.56 -11.83 -1.29
N PRO A 293 12.12 -10.77 -2.00
CA PRO A 293 12.43 -9.41 -1.60
C PRO A 293 11.78 -9.08 -0.25
N TYR A 294 12.51 -8.42 0.64
CA TYR A 294 12.01 -7.94 1.93
C TYR A 294 11.84 -6.42 1.95
N PHE A 295 12.30 -5.74 0.91
CA PHE A 295 12.12 -4.31 0.68
C PHE A 295 11.87 -4.04 -0.80
N ASN A 296 11.37 -2.85 -1.11
CA ASN A 296 11.21 -2.36 -2.47
C ASN A 296 11.60 -0.89 -2.58
N LEU A 297 12.12 -0.51 -3.74
CA LEU A 297 12.40 0.88 -4.10
C LEU A 297 11.43 1.26 -5.22
N TYR A 298 10.37 1.95 -4.86
CA TYR A 298 9.34 2.30 -5.80
C TYR A 298 9.34 3.79 -6.08
N GLY A 299 9.82 4.20 -7.28
CA GLY A 299 9.87 5.61 -7.68
C GLY A 299 10.74 6.51 -6.80
N GLY A 300 11.62 5.94 -5.97
CA GLY A 300 12.45 6.63 -4.99
C GLY A 300 11.93 6.57 -3.55
N GLN A 301 10.77 5.97 -3.34
CA GLN A 301 10.26 5.61 -2.03
C GLN A 301 10.92 4.32 -1.56
N TYR A 302 11.23 4.22 -0.27
CA TYR A 302 11.80 3.01 0.34
C TYR A 302 10.74 2.34 1.20
N THR A 303 10.24 1.17 0.77
CA THR A 303 9.20 0.42 1.46
C THR A 303 9.68 -0.97 1.86
N PHE A 304 9.09 -1.51 2.93
CA PHE A 304 9.39 -2.86 3.40
C PHE A 304 8.17 -3.77 3.29
N MET A 305 8.42 -5.03 2.98
CA MET A 305 7.36 -6.03 3.05
C MET A 305 6.82 -6.17 4.47
N VAL A 306 5.51 -6.25 4.59
CA VAL A 306 4.84 -6.40 5.88
C VAL A 306 4.94 -7.84 6.37
N ASN A 307 5.40 -8.03 7.60
CA ASN A 307 5.48 -9.32 8.28
C ASN A 307 4.18 -9.60 9.03
N PHE A 308 3.16 -10.05 8.28
CA PHE A 308 1.83 -10.30 8.84
C PHE A 308 1.81 -11.38 9.92
N GLU A 309 2.75 -12.31 9.90
CA GLU A 309 2.84 -13.34 10.94
C GLU A 309 3.25 -12.74 12.29
N LEU A 310 4.27 -11.88 12.30
CA LEU A 310 4.68 -11.15 13.51
C LEU A 310 3.57 -10.21 13.99
N LEU A 311 2.95 -9.45 13.08
CA LEU A 311 1.86 -8.53 13.42
C LEU A 311 0.66 -9.26 14.02
N SER A 312 0.35 -10.48 13.54
CA SER A 312 -0.71 -11.32 14.12
C SER A 312 -0.40 -11.70 15.57
N GLN A 313 0.81 -12.16 15.83
CA GLN A 313 1.26 -12.55 17.18
C GLN A 313 1.27 -11.33 18.12
N TRP A 314 1.72 -10.20 17.62
CA TRP A 314 1.75 -8.95 18.36
C TRP A 314 0.35 -8.43 18.71
N ALA A 315 -0.60 -8.46 17.76
CA ALA A 315 -1.96 -8.03 18.00
C ALA A 315 -2.65 -8.84 19.11
N VAL A 316 -2.43 -10.16 19.15
CA VAL A 316 -2.89 -11.00 20.26
C VAL A 316 -2.28 -10.55 21.59
N ALA A 317 -0.99 -10.25 21.62
CA ALA A 317 -0.31 -9.76 22.82
C ALA A 317 -0.79 -8.37 23.27
N GLU A 318 -1.23 -7.51 22.35
CA GLU A 318 -1.86 -6.22 22.65
C GLU A 318 -3.33 -6.35 23.10
N GLY A 319 -3.89 -7.56 23.13
CA GLY A 319 -5.21 -7.84 23.70
C GLY A 319 -6.37 -7.78 22.70
N PHE A 320 -6.10 -7.93 21.39
CA PHE A 320 -7.15 -8.21 20.42
C PHE A 320 -7.65 -9.65 20.60
N SER A 321 -8.96 -9.83 20.68
CA SER A 321 -9.58 -11.13 20.94
C SER A 321 -9.67 -12.01 19.69
N SER A 322 -9.66 -11.41 18.51
CA SER A 322 -9.66 -12.08 17.23
C SER A 322 -8.68 -11.40 16.29
N VAL A 323 -7.87 -12.21 15.61
CA VAL A 323 -6.92 -11.78 14.59
C VAL A 323 -7.12 -12.69 13.38
N GLU A 324 -7.69 -12.11 12.33
CA GLU A 324 -7.97 -12.84 11.09
C GLU A 324 -7.17 -12.20 9.96
N LYS A 325 -6.52 -13.01 9.14
CA LYS A 325 -5.82 -12.55 7.95
C LYS A 325 -6.20 -13.43 6.77
N GLU A 326 -6.36 -12.81 5.61
CA GLU A 326 -6.61 -13.48 4.35
C GLU A 326 -6.05 -12.67 3.18
N TYR A 327 -6.00 -13.28 2.00
CA TYR A 327 -5.59 -12.54 0.79
C TYR A 327 -6.70 -11.58 0.37
N GLN A 328 -6.32 -10.35 -0.04
CA GLN A 328 -7.29 -9.33 -0.43
C GLN A 328 -8.19 -9.78 -1.59
N HIS A 329 -7.64 -10.49 -2.58
CA HIS A 329 -8.43 -11.02 -3.70
C HIS A 329 -9.48 -12.04 -3.23
N SER A 330 -9.20 -12.86 -2.22
CA SER A 330 -10.17 -13.78 -1.64
C SER A 330 -11.29 -13.04 -0.90
N TYR A 331 -10.92 -11.99 -0.17
CA TYR A 331 -11.88 -11.11 0.51
C TYR A 331 -12.83 -10.44 -0.49
N VAL A 332 -12.29 -9.83 -1.55
CA VAL A 332 -13.07 -9.20 -2.62
C VAL A 332 -13.90 -10.23 -3.38
N GLY A 333 -13.33 -11.42 -3.65
CA GLY A 333 -13.99 -12.49 -4.37
C GLY A 333 -15.24 -13.01 -3.66
N ARG A 334 -15.22 -13.11 -2.33
CA ARG A 334 -16.42 -13.48 -1.54
C ARG A 334 -17.56 -12.49 -1.74
N HIS A 335 -17.24 -11.20 -1.74
CA HIS A 335 -18.21 -10.15 -2.01
C HIS A 335 -18.79 -10.25 -3.42
N LEU A 336 -17.95 -10.47 -4.43
CA LEU A 336 -18.37 -10.58 -5.83
C LEU A 336 -18.97 -11.96 -6.20
N GLN A 337 -18.92 -12.94 -5.30
CA GLN A 337 -19.32 -14.33 -5.54
C GLN A 337 -18.62 -14.95 -6.76
N ASP A 338 -17.37 -14.56 -6.99
CA ASP A 338 -16.52 -15.05 -8.08
C ASP A 338 -15.08 -15.16 -7.59
N ARG A 339 -14.24 -15.88 -8.33
CA ARG A 339 -12.80 -15.89 -8.11
C ARG A 339 -12.20 -14.62 -8.68
N VAL A 340 -11.27 -14.04 -7.97
CA VAL A 340 -10.67 -12.75 -8.28
C VAL A 340 -9.16 -12.84 -8.20
N ILE A 341 -8.49 -12.17 -9.10
CA ILE A 341 -7.04 -11.89 -9.02
C ILE A 341 -6.81 -10.39 -9.09
N SER A 342 -5.65 -9.94 -8.63
CA SER A 342 -5.26 -8.55 -8.86
C SER A 342 -4.83 -8.34 -10.32
N LEU A 343 -5.00 -7.13 -10.82
CA LEU A 343 -4.51 -6.76 -12.14
C LEU A 343 -2.97 -6.86 -12.20
N VAL A 344 -2.29 -6.56 -11.10
CA VAL A 344 -0.84 -6.69 -11.00
C VAL A 344 -0.40 -8.14 -11.17
N GLU A 345 -1.07 -9.08 -10.48
CA GLU A 345 -0.82 -10.52 -10.65
C GLU A 345 -1.05 -10.94 -12.11
N LEU A 346 -2.14 -10.48 -12.75
CA LEU A 346 -2.40 -10.77 -14.16
C LEU A 346 -1.25 -10.28 -15.05
N ILE A 347 -0.81 -9.03 -14.88
CA ILE A 347 0.28 -8.43 -15.68
C ILE A 347 1.59 -9.20 -15.49
N GLN A 348 1.90 -9.64 -14.29
CA GLN A 348 3.10 -10.44 -14.01
C GLN A 348 3.13 -11.78 -14.76
N THR A 349 1.97 -12.31 -15.17
CA THR A 349 1.91 -13.54 -15.97
C THR A 349 2.27 -13.33 -17.45
N HIS A 350 2.36 -12.08 -17.90
CA HIS A 350 2.77 -11.81 -19.27
C HIS A 350 4.19 -12.33 -19.52
N ARG A 351 4.42 -12.95 -20.68
CA ARG A 351 5.67 -13.64 -21.01
C ARG A 351 6.92 -12.74 -20.90
N ASP A 352 6.76 -11.46 -21.22
CA ASP A 352 7.85 -10.50 -21.31
C ASP A 352 7.98 -9.63 -20.04
N ALA A 353 7.06 -9.75 -19.08
CA ALA A 353 7.01 -8.93 -17.86
C ALA A 353 8.34 -8.84 -17.10
N PRO A 354 9.15 -9.90 -16.96
CA PRO A 354 10.43 -9.84 -16.25
C PRO A 354 11.45 -8.88 -16.87
N ASN A 355 11.36 -8.65 -18.19
CA ASN A 355 12.32 -7.85 -18.95
C ASN A 355 11.76 -6.49 -19.42
N MET A 356 10.54 -6.16 -19.04
CA MET A 356 9.91 -4.91 -19.43
C MET A 356 10.46 -3.73 -18.63
N SER A 357 10.66 -2.60 -19.30
CA SER A 357 10.85 -1.32 -18.63
C SER A 357 9.57 -0.89 -17.90
N SER A 358 9.67 0.07 -16.99
CA SER A 358 8.50 0.57 -16.27
C SER A 358 7.43 1.13 -17.22
N TRP A 359 7.83 1.89 -18.24
CA TRP A 359 6.87 2.43 -19.21
C TRP A 359 6.25 1.38 -20.15
N ASP A 360 6.96 0.30 -20.48
CA ASP A 360 6.38 -0.81 -21.25
C ASP A 360 5.35 -1.59 -20.40
N ARG A 361 5.58 -1.72 -19.10
CA ARG A 361 4.59 -2.27 -18.17
C ARG A 361 3.35 -1.40 -18.07
N ASP A 362 3.52 -0.07 -18.05
CA ASP A 362 2.42 0.89 -18.04
C ASP A 362 1.58 0.77 -19.32
N ILE A 363 2.22 0.66 -20.47
CA ILE A 363 1.54 0.43 -21.75
C ILE A 363 0.76 -0.88 -21.72
N LEU A 364 1.41 -1.99 -21.35
CA LEU A 364 0.77 -3.30 -21.25
C LEU A 364 -0.44 -3.26 -20.31
N MET A 365 -0.33 -2.57 -19.20
CA MET A 365 -1.43 -2.41 -18.26
C MET A 365 -2.61 -1.65 -18.88
N LEU A 366 -2.36 -0.54 -19.57
CA LEU A 366 -3.41 0.24 -20.21
C LEU A 366 -4.07 -0.56 -21.35
N GLU A 367 -3.30 -1.33 -22.10
CA GLU A 367 -3.82 -2.24 -23.11
C GLU A 367 -4.66 -3.37 -22.49
N THR A 368 -4.23 -3.92 -21.37
CA THR A 368 -4.98 -4.92 -20.60
C THR A 368 -6.29 -4.35 -20.07
N LEU A 369 -6.26 -3.14 -19.51
CA LEU A 369 -7.46 -2.43 -19.07
C LEU A 369 -8.42 -2.18 -20.25
N ASN A 370 -7.89 -1.80 -21.41
CA ASN A 370 -8.70 -1.58 -22.60
C ASN A 370 -9.38 -2.88 -23.08
N ALA A 371 -8.69 -4.01 -23.01
CA ALA A 371 -9.29 -5.32 -23.30
C ALA A 371 -10.41 -5.66 -22.30
N LEU A 372 -10.16 -5.48 -21.00
CA LEU A 372 -11.14 -5.75 -19.94
C LEU A 372 -12.35 -4.83 -20.02
N ASN A 373 -12.17 -3.58 -20.48
CA ASN A 373 -13.25 -2.59 -20.58
C ASN A 373 -14.36 -2.99 -21.57
N LYS A 374 -14.12 -3.96 -22.44
CA LYS A 374 -15.16 -4.52 -23.34
C LYS A 374 -16.28 -5.27 -22.60
N VAL A 375 -15.97 -5.83 -21.44
CA VAL A 375 -16.89 -6.67 -20.67
C VAL A 375 -17.22 -6.08 -19.30
N TYR A 376 -16.33 -5.27 -18.77
CA TYR A 376 -16.51 -4.59 -17.52
C TYR A 376 -17.36 -3.33 -17.70
N LYS A 377 -18.37 -3.15 -16.84
CA LYS A 377 -19.15 -1.92 -16.81
C LYS A 377 -18.70 -1.08 -15.61
N SER A 378 -18.21 0.09 -15.89
CA SER A 378 -17.82 1.05 -14.86
C SER A 378 -18.99 1.34 -13.92
N HIS A 379 -18.76 1.22 -12.62
CA HIS A 379 -19.77 1.52 -11.58
C HIS A 379 -19.90 3.03 -11.35
N TYR A 380 -18.79 3.76 -11.44
CA TYR A 380 -18.71 5.19 -11.20
C TYR A 380 -18.16 5.91 -12.41
N GLN A 381 -18.54 6.11 -13.43
CA GLN A 381 -18.12 6.84 -14.64
C GLN A 381 -16.93 7.83 -14.41
N SER A 382 -15.83 7.32 -13.90
CA SER A 382 -14.64 8.10 -13.59
C SER A 382 -13.83 8.38 -14.84
N ARG A 383 -13.24 9.57 -14.94
CA ARG A 383 -12.24 9.85 -15.97
C ARG A 383 -10.88 9.38 -15.51
N MET A 384 -10.13 8.72 -16.39
CA MET A 384 -8.76 8.34 -16.12
C MET A 384 -7.84 9.52 -16.40
N GLU A 385 -7.02 9.87 -15.42
CA GLU A 385 -5.87 10.75 -15.59
C GLU A 385 -4.63 9.89 -15.36
N TYR A 386 -3.70 9.98 -16.28
CA TYR A 386 -2.46 9.23 -16.21
C TYR A 386 -1.30 10.12 -16.59
N THR A 387 -0.29 10.17 -15.75
CA THR A 387 0.94 10.91 -16.01
C THR A 387 2.07 9.88 -16.21
N SER A 388 2.76 9.98 -17.33
CA SER A 388 3.90 9.11 -17.59
C SER A 388 5.01 9.32 -16.55
N ILE A 389 5.69 8.25 -16.20
CA ILE A 389 6.84 8.29 -15.28
C ILE A 389 7.94 9.18 -15.87
N GLY A 390 8.62 9.95 -15.03
CA GLY A 390 9.78 10.74 -15.44
C GLY A 390 10.84 9.87 -16.16
N GLY A 391 11.36 10.38 -17.27
CA GLY A 391 12.30 9.62 -18.10
C GLY A 391 11.66 8.74 -19.18
N THR A 392 10.32 8.65 -19.25
CA THR A 392 9.62 7.94 -20.32
C THR A 392 9.96 8.56 -21.68
N PRO A 393 10.42 7.77 -22.68
CA PRO A 393 10.70 8.29 -24.02
C PRO A 393 9.46 8.88 -24.71
N SER A 394 9.64 9.88 -25.55
CA SER A 394 8.53 10.63 -26.16
C SER A 394 7.55 9.78 -26.97
N SER A 395 8.05 8.71 -27.62
CA SER A 395 7.20 7.74 -28.35
C SER A 395 6.25 6.99 -27.43
N GLN A 396 6.73 6.56 -26.27
CA GLN A 396 5.92 5.85 -25.28
C GLN A 396 4.97 6.84 -24.57
N GLN A 397 5.37 8.07 -24.31
CA GLN A 397 4.47 9.10 -23.79
C GLN A 397 3.26 9.31 -24.69
N GLN A 398 3.49 9.37 -26.01
CA GLN A 398 2.41 9.54 -26.99
C GLN A 398 1.49 8.32 -26.99
N GLN A 399 2.04 7.10 -26.99
CA GLN A 399 1.26 5.87 -26.94
C GLN A 399 0.42 5.76 -25.67
N ILE A 400 1.00 6.08 -24.50
CA ILE A 400 0.29 6.13 -23.22
C ILE A 400 -0.89 7.10 -23.30
N LYS A 401 -0.66 8.31 -23.84
CA LYS A 401 -1.71 9.31 -24.00
C LYS A 401 -2.85 8.81 -24.87
N GLU A 402 -2.54 8.19 -26.00
CA GLU A 402 -3.55 7.65 -26.93
C GLU A 402 -4.40 6.55 -26.28
N LEU A 403 -3.77 5.64 -25.50
CA LEU A 403 -4.47 4.60 -24.74
C LEU A 403 -5.39 5.20 -23.66
N VAL A 404 -4.91 6.19 -22.93
CA VAL A 404 -5.71 6.90 -21.91
C VAL A 404 -6.89 7.64 -22.54
N ASP A 405 -6.68 8.31 -23.67
CA ASP A 405 -7.74 8.99 -24.40
C ASP A 405 -8.79 7.98 -24.90
N GLN A 406 -8.36 6.82 -25.40
CA GLN A 406 -9.27 5.75 -25.81
C GLN A 406 -10.09 5.21 -24.64
N LEU A 407 -9.45 4.88 -23.52
CA LEU A 407 -10.13 4.45 -22.29
C LEU A 407 -11.17 5.48 -21.83
N ASN A 408 -10.88 6.77 -21.94
CA ASN A 408 -11.81 7.85 -21.56
C ASN A 408 -13.01 7.96 -22.51
N ILE A 409 -12.89 7.53 -23.78
CA ILE A 409 -14.00 7.48 -24.74
C ILE A 409 -14.90 6.29 -24.45
N ASP A 410 -14.32 5.12 -24.22
CA ASP A 410 -15.05 3.87 -24.03
C ASP A 410 -15.63 3.71 -22.62
N GLY A 411 -15.28 4.59 -21.71
CA GLY A 411 -15.57 4.52 -20.30
C GLY A 411 -14.46 3.78 -19.54
N VAL A 412 -13.89 4.41 -18.55
CA VAL A 412 -12.78 3.83 -17.77
C VAL A 412 -13.32 2.85 -16.74
N PRO A 413 -12.73 1.65 -16.60
CA PRO A 413 -13.07 0.77 -15.49
C PRO A 413 -12.77 1.49 -14.17
N ASP A 414 -13.74 1.51 -13.27
CA ASP A 414 -13.54 2.06 -11.92
C ASP A 414 -12.69 1.13 -11.07
N THR A 415 -12.62 -0.15 -11.44
CA THR A 415 -11.74 -1.10 -10.81
C THR A 415 -10.54 -1.38 -11.69
N VAL A 416 -9.40 -1.18 -11.14
CA VAL A 416 -8.11 -1.46 -11.80
C VAL A 416 -7.24 -2.40 -10.98
N ALA A 417 -7.66 -2.74 -9.75
CA ALA A 417 -6.92 -3.61 -8.87
C ALA A 417 -7.38 -5.07 -8.94
N TYR A 418 -8.69 -5.31 -9.07
CA TYR A 418 -9.26 -6.65 -8.98
C TYR A 418 -10.12 -6.99 -10.19
N VAL A 419 -9.87 -8.15 -10.79
CA VAL A 419 -10.64 -8.68 -11.93
C VAL A 419 -11.15 -10.08 -11.62
N THR A 420 -12.38 -10.38 -12.09
CA THR A 420 -12.99 -11.69 -11.87
C THR A 420 -12.54 -12.70 -12.91
N GLU A 421 -12.58 -13.98 -12.57
CA GLU A 421 -12.30 -15.08 -13.51
C GLU A 421 -13.22 -15.00 -14.73
N LYS A 422 -14.49 -14.66 -14.53
CA LYS A 422 -15.48 -14.50 -15.59
C LYS A 422 -15.09 -13.39 -16.59
N GLU A 423 -14.69 -12.21 -16.08
CA GLU A 423 -14.25 -11.09 -16.93
C GLU A 423 -13.02 -11.47 -17.74
N VAL A 424 -12.01 -12.03 -17.12
CA VAL A 424 -10.77 -12.44 -17.79
C VAL A 424 -11.04 -13.49 -18.86
N ARG A 425 -11.89 -14.48 -18.58
CA ARG A 425 -12.26 -15.51 -19.56
C ARG A 425 -13.04 -14.95 -20.76
N GLN A 426 -13.89 -13.95 -20.55
CA GLN A 426 -14.64 -13.32 -21.64
C GLN A 426 -13.74 -12.56 -22.63
N VAL A 427 -12.61 -12.05 -22.17
CA VAL A 427 -11.62 -11.34 -23.02
C VAL A 427 -10.36 -12.15 -23.29
N SER A 428 -10.38 -13.46 -23.08
CA SER A 428 -9.19 -14.31 -23.23
C SER A 428 -8.57 -14.25 -24.63
N SER A 429 -9.38 -14.08 -25.68
CA SER A 429 -8.89 -13.88 -27.06
C SER A 429 -8.13 -12.56 -27.21
N ASP A 430 -8.61 -11.49 -26.59
CA ASP A 430 -7.94 -10.18 -26.62
C ASP A 430 -6.65 -10.22 -25.82
N LEU A 431 -6.67 -10.86 -24.65
CA LEU A 431 -5.47 -11.06 -23.82
C LEU A 431 -4.42 -11.92 -24.57
N ALA A 432 -4.85 -12.93 -25.31
CA ALA A 432 -3.95 -13.74 -26.14
C ALA A 432 -3.26 -12.90 -27.23
N LEU A 433 -3.97 -11.95 -27.84
CA LEU A 433 -3.38 -11.01 -28.82
C LEU A 433 -2.35 -10.08 -28.18
N LEU A 434 -2.52 -9.74 -26.91
CA LEU A 434 -1.55 -8.97 -26.12
C LEU A 434 -0.35 -9.80 -25.63
N GLY A 435 -0.36 -11.13 -25.85
CA GLY A 435 0.75 -12.02 -25.46
C GLY A 435 0.56 -12.74 -24.14
N TYR A 436 -0.62 -12.67 -23.53
CA TYR A 436 -0.95 -13.50 -22.39
C TYR A 436 -1.24 -14.95 -22.81
N HIS A 437 -0.98 -15.89 -21.91
CA HIS A 437 -1.27 -17.30 -22.14
C HIS A 437 -2.13 -17.86 -20.99
N ASP A 438 -3.26 -18.46 -21.30
CA ASP A 438 -4.21 -19.03 -20.33
C ASP A 438 -3.53 -19.94 -19.29
N GLN A 439 -2.54 -20.70 -19.70
CA GLN A 439 -1.79 -21.60 -18.82
C GLN A 439 -1.04 -20.88 -17.70
N ARG A 440 -0.80 -19.59 -17.84
CA ARG A 440 -0.10 -18.79 -16.83
C ARG A 440 -1.04 -18.08 -15.87
N TYR A 441 -2.14 -17.49 -16.35
CA TYR A 441 -3.02 -16.71 -15.47
C TYR A 441 -4.22 -17.49 -14.93
N ILE A 442 -4.71 -18.52 -15.63
CA ILE A 442 -5.82 -19.32 -15.10
C ILE A 442 -5.51 -19.97 -13.75
N PRO A 443 -4.30 -20.51 -13.50
CA PRO A 443 -3.96 -21.08 -12.19
C PRO A 443 -4.04 -20.08 -11.03
N LEU A 444 -3.83 -18.79 -11.28
CA LEU A 444 -3.91 -17.76 -10.23
C LEU A 444 -5.29 -17.71 -9.56
N PHE A 445 -6.35 -18.01 -10.29
CA PHE A 445 -7.69 -18.08 -9.72
C PHE A 445 -7.89 -19.26 -8.76
N GLN A 446 -6.94 -20.18 -8.66
CA GLN A 446 -6.99 -21.33 -7.76
C GLN A 446 -6.29 -21.07 -6.42
N GLY A 447 -5.56 -19.98 -6.31
CA GLY A 447 -4.85 -19.55 -5.12
C GLY A 447 -3.62 -18.71 -5.45
N PRO A 448 -3.08 -17.97 -4.49
CA PRO A 448 -1.91 -17.15 -4.72
C PRO A 448 -0.70 -18.02 -5.04
N THR A 449 0.01 -17.68 -6.10
CA THR A 449 1.23 -18.36 -6.56
C THR A 449 2.49 -17.56 -6.26
N GLU A 450 2.33 -16.31 -5.81
CA GLU A 450 3.42 -15.37 -5.59
C GLU A 450 3.92 -15.39 -4.14
N PRO A 451 5.24 -15.17 -3.93
CA PRO A 451 5.80 -15.09 -2.58
C PRO A 451 5.41 -13.79 -1.84
N ILE A 452 4.87 -12.81 -2.55
CA ILE A 452 4.38 -11.55 -2.00
C ILE A 452 2.91 -11.43 -2.36
N SER A 453 2.08 -11.28 -1.35
CA SER A 453 0.64 -11.21 -1.52
C SER A 453 0.07 -9.96 -0.88
N PHE A 454 -0.97 -9.41 -1.51
CA PHE A 454 -1.81 -8.42 -0.85
C PHE A 454 -2.69 -9.11 0.19
N VAL A 455 -2.54 -8.70 1.43
CA VAL A 455 -3.19 -9.30 2.60
C VAL A 455 -4.12 -8.28 3.25
N ILE A 456 -5.27 -8.75 3.71
CA ILE A 456 -6.16 -8.02 4.61
C ILE A 456 -6.09 -8.67 5.99
N MET A 457 -5.89 -7.84 7.02
CA MET A 457 -5.81 -8.27 8.41
C MET A 457 -6.88 -7.55 9.23
N ASN A 458 -7.73 -8.33 9.87
CA ASN A 458 -8.80 -7.85 10.73
C ASN A 458 -8.46 -8.14 12.19
N LEU A 459 -8.50 -7.11 13.02
CA LEU A 459 -8.20 -7.14 14.46
C LEU A 459 -9.45 -6.72 15.24
N CYS A 460 -10.01 -7.61 16.06
CA CYS A 460 -11.22 -7.36 16.86
C CYS A 460 -11.03 -7.66 18.34
#